data_99f51fa1cba45a2ad01cda0aadb484fd
#
_entry.id   99f51fa1cba45a2ad01cda0aadb484fd
#
_cell.length_a   1.000
_cell.length_b   1.000
_cell.length_c   1.000
_cell.angle_alpha   90.00
_cell.angle_beta   90.00
_cell.angle_gamma   90.00
#
_symmetry.space_group_name_H-M   'P 1'
#
loop_
_entity.id
_entity.type
_entity.pdbx_description
1 polymer ?
#
loop_
_entity_poly.entity_id
_entity_poly.type
_entity_poly.pdbx_seq_one_letter_code
_entity_poly.pdbx_strand_id
1 'polypeptide(L)'
;MNPFRGWWLGALLLGLTVVSPLRAWQEAPPVDETQEPAQPTLEEKVEELDQKVRILQRQDELEKEAAAEKAKTATGVTSGRDGFSFKSNDGAYVLKLRGYVQLDGRFYSGDDERPATDTFILRRVRPIFEGTVFKIFDFRIMPDFGGGTTVLQDAYIDARFSPKIKIRAGKFKPPVGLERLQSGTDILFVERGFPTSLLPNRDLGVQLFGDLAGGNVSWAAGVFNGVVDGGSGDLDGNDGKDYAARLFFQPFLADNGSWKGLGFGVAAITGDQQGTLTSTGLAAYRTPGQQTFFSYRSDGTAAGTVIADGERFRLTPQAHLYRGPFGLLTEYAISRQEVRRGTVAAELENTALQVTASWVFGGEPTYRAVSPKKPFDREAGTWGAFEVAARYNRLELDDDTFPLFANPASAAEAAEAWSLGLNWYLNRNVRIYLDYERTTFEGGAATGDREDESVLFSRFQISF
;
A
#
# COMPACT_ATOMS: atom_id res chain seq x y z
N MET A 1 -13.30 -9.50 48.36
CA MET A 1 -12.90 -8.35 49.24
C MET A 1 -12.82 -7.12 48.34
N ASN A 2 -13.88 -6.31 48.35
CA ASN A 2 -13.91 -4.90 47.97
C ASN A 2 -13.27 -4.11 49.11
N PRO A 3 -12.92 -2.78 49.06
CA PRO A 3 -13.55 -1.72 48.27
C PRO A 3 -12.58 -0.61 47.75
N PHE A 4 -13.13 0.34 46.99
CA PHE A 4 -13.14 1.82 47.15
C PHE A 4 -13.41 2.49 45.80
N ARG A 5 -14.56 3.13 45.53
CA ARG A 5 -14.98 4.55 45.72
C ARG A 5 -13.94 5.53 45.15
N GLY A 6 -14.19 6.37 44.20
CA GLY A 6 -15.32 7.20 43.81
C GLY A 6 -14.88 8.66 43.90
N TRP A 7 -15.04 9.51 42.88
CA TRP A 7 -14.95 10.99 42.94
C TRP A 7 -15.39 11.48 41.53
N TRP A 8 -16.55 12.02 41.41
CA TRP A 8 -17.15 13.35 41.56
C TRP A 8 -16.90 14.29 40.38
N LEU A 9 -18.01 14.51 39.62
CA LEU A 9 -18.26 15.62 38.71
C LEU A 9 -18.33 16.93 39.48
N GLY A 10 -17.64 17.97 39.00
CA GLY A 10 -17.80 19.36 39.41
C GLY A 10 -18.33 20.20 38.26
N ALA A 11 -19.64 20.42 38.20
CA ALA A 11 -20.25 21.43 37.34
C ALA A 11 -20.13 22.79 38.00
N LEU A 12 -19.45 23.74 37.39
CA LEU A 12 -19.37 25.15 37.82
C LEU A 12 -20.51 25.91 37.12
N LEU A 13 -21.60 26.15 37.85
CA LEU A 13 -22.66 27.11 37.51
C LEU A 13 -22.19 28.51 38.01
N LEU A 14 -21.85 29.38 37.08
CA LEU A 14 -21.71 30.83 37.36
C LEU A 14 -23.08 31.47 37.32
N GLY A 15 -23.62 31.76 38.53
CA GLY A 15 -24.81 32.55 38.72
C GLY A 15 -24.50 34.05 38.53
N LEU A 16 -25.12 34.66 37.54
CA LEU A 16 -25.20 36.11 37.40
C LEU A 16 -26.35 36.64 38.28
N THR A 17 -26.01 37.23 39.42
CA THR A 17 -26.95 38.00 40.22
C THR A 17 -27.13 39.38 39.59
N VAL A 18 -28.31 39.61 39.02
CA VAL A 18 -28.76 40.93 38.60
C VAL A 18 -29.29 41.65 39.83
N VAL A 19 -28.54 42.63 40.30
CA VAL A 19 -29.00 43.58 41.33
C VAL A 19 -29.75 44.70 40.61
N SER A 20 -31.06 44.75 40.76
CA SER A 20 -31.89 45.89 40.35
C SER A 20 -31.91 46.94 41.43
N PRO A 21 -31.56 48.21 41.18
CA PRO A 21 -31.80 49.29 42.12
C PRO A 21 -33.28 49.71 42.02
N LEU A 22 -34.01 49.63 43.13
CA LEU A 22 -35.29 50.32 43.32
C LEU A 22 -35.10 51.85 43.17
N ARG A 23 -35.65 52.41 42.08
CA ARG A 23 -35.83 53.83 41.92
C ARG A 23 -37.23 54.19 42.42
N ALA A 24 -37.27 55.12 43.36
CA ALA A 24 -38.45 55.75 43.90
C ALA A 24 -39.25 56.42 42.78
N TRP A 25 -40.56 56.25 42.83
CA TRP A 25 -41.51 56.94 41.93
C TRP A 25 -41.47 58.41 42.29
N GLN A 26 -40.97 59.26 41.36
CA GLN A 26 -41.30 60.68 41.34
C GLN A 26 -42.40 60.91 40.30
N GLU A 27 -43.49 61.50 40.74
CA GLU A 27 -44.57 61.88 39.82
C GLU A 27 -44.02 62.82 38.73
N ALA A 28 -44.24 62.46 37.50
CA ALA A 28 -43.96 63.29 36.32
C ALA A 28 -45.01 64.38 36.19
N PRO A 29 -44.62 65.59 35.76
CA PRO A 29 -45.59 66.65 35.44
C PRO A 29 -46.43 66.27 34.26
N PRO A 30 -47.66 66.80 34.08
CA PRO A 30 -48.59 66.46 33.03
C PRO A 30 -47.98 66.77 31.64
N VAL A 31 -47.94 65.79 30.83
CA VAL A 31 -47.53 65.92 29.40
C VAL A 31 -48.68 66.61 28.64
N ASP A 32 -48.34 67.73 28.04
CA ASP A 32 -49.21 68.45 27.10
C ASP A 32 -49.42 67.57 25.83
N GLU A 33 -50.59 66.95 25.73
CA GLU A 33 -51.01 66.16 24.53
C GLU A 33 -51.42 67.10 23.42
N THR A 34 -50.44 67.68 22.69
CA THR A 34 -50.74 68.17 21.31
C THR A 34 -49.45 68.47 20.56
N GLN A 35 -48.69 67.46 20.16
CA GLN A 35 -47.87 67.54 18.96
C GLN A 35 -47.79 66.14 18.35
N GLU A 36 -48.60 65.87 17.32
CA GLU A 36 -48.31 64.76 16.37
C GLU A 36 -46.89 64.94 15.82
N PRO A 37 -46.05 63.91 15.87
CA PRO A 37 -44.72 64.00 15.25
C PRO A 37 -44.91 64.31 13.78
N ALA A 38 -44.36 65.42 13.36
CA ALA A 38 -44.39 65.82 11.94
C ALA A 38 -43.89 64.63 11.06
N GLN A 39 -44.71 64.17 10.15
CA GLN A 39 -44.29 63.11 9.21
C GLN A 39 -43.07 63.63 8.45
N PRO A 40 -41.96 62.85 8.37
CA PRO A 40 -40.75 63.25 7.71
C PRO A 40 -41.08 63.61 6.26
N THR A 41 -40.52 64.69 5.78
CA THR A 41 -40.68 65.14 4.40
C THR A 41 -40.14 64.09 3.42
N LEU A 42 -40.56 64.18 2.19
CA LEU A 42 -40.12 63.25 1.15
C LEU A 42 -38.59 63.30 0.97
N GLU A 43 -38.01 64.48 1.12
CA GLU A 43 -36.55 64.72 1.07
C GLU A 43 -35.80 64.04 2.23
N GLU A 44 -36.31 64.16 3.46
CA GLU A 44 -35.73 63.50 4.64
C GLU A 44 -35.80 61.95 4.52
N LYS A 45 -36.89 61.39 3.94
CA LYS A 45 -37.00 59.96 3.65
C LYS A 45 -36.02 59.49 2.57
N VAL A 46 -35.79 60.30 1.57
CA VAL A 46 -34.83 60.01 0.51
C VAL A 46 -33.40 60.01 1.06
N GLU A 47 -33.05 60.97 1.93
CA GLU A 47 -31.75 61.07 2.57
C GLU A 47 -31.51 59.93 3.55
N GLU A 48 -32.53 59.54 4.33
CA GLU A 48 -32.48 58.37 5.19
C GLU A 48 -32.29 57.07 4.41
N LEU A 49 -32.98 56.90 3.26
CA LEU A 49 -32.84 55.76 2.37
C LEU A 49 -31.45 55.74 1.72
N ASP A 50 -30.91 56.87 1.28
CA ASP A 50 -29.57 56.97 0.70
C ASP A 50 -28.50 56.58 1.73
N GLN A 51 -28.63 57.04 2.99
CA GLN A 51 -27.76 56.60 4.09
C GLN A 51 -27.87 55.11 4.38
N LYS A 52 -29.07 54.53 4.39
CA LYS A 52 -29.28 53.11 4.57
C LYS A 52 -28.66 52.28 3.42
N VAL A 53 -28.83 52.75 2.17
CA VAL A 53 -28.20 52.12 1.00
C VAL A 53 -26.68 52.15 1.12
N ARG A 54 -26.07 53.27 1.52
CA ARG A 54 -24.63 53.38 1.72
C ARG A 54 -24.13 52.47 2.85
N ILE A 55 -24.87 52.33 3.94
CA ILE A 55 -24.54 51.44 5.04
C ILE A 55 -24.62 49.99 4.57
N LEU A 56 -25.66 49.59 3.86
CA LEU A 56 -25.81 48.25 3.31
C LEU A 56 -24.72 47.92 2.27
N GLN A 57 -24.37 48.88 1.41
CA GLN A 57 -23.27 48.70 0.45
C GLN A 57 -21.94 48.48 1.19
N ARG A 58 -21.66 49.25 2.26
CA ARG A 58 -20.43 49.07 3.01
C ARG A 58 -20.41 47.79 3.82
N GLN A 59 -21.54 47.33 4.33
CA GLN A 59 -21.67 46.01 4.95
C GLN A 59 -21.41 44.88 3.96
N ASP A 60 -22.00 44.96 2.78
CA ASP A 60 -21.77 43.97 1.70
C ASP A 60 -20.30 43.94 1.24
N GLU A 61 -19.65 45.12 1.15
CA GLU A 61 -18.21 45.19 0.85
C GLU A 61 -17.37 44.54 1.96
N LEU A 62 -17.65 44.84 3.26
CA LEU A 62 -16.95 44.25 4.39
C LEU A 62 -17.19 42.74 4.49
N GLU A 63 -18.40 42.25 4.22
CA GLU A 63 -18.71 40.83 4.15
C GLU A 63 -17.94 40.15 3.03
N LYS A 64 -17.87 40.77 1.84
CA LYS A 64 -17.07 40.25 0.72
C LYS A 64 -15.58 40.24 1.01
N GLU A 65 -15.05 41.32 1.63
CA GLU A 65 -13.66 41.38 2.06
C GLU A 65 -13.37 40.29 3.11
N ALA A 66 -14.23 40.12 4.12
CA ALA A 66 -14.10 39.08 5.14
C ALA A 66 -14.23 37.65 4.56
N ALA A 67 -15.14 37.46 3.59
CA ALA A 67 -15.28 36.20 2.88
C ALA A 67 -14.07 35.90 2.02
N ALA A 68 -13.49 36.92 1.35
CA ALA A 68 -12.28 36.79 0.56
C ALA A 68 -11.05 36.43 1.44
N GLU A 69 -10.92 37.05 2.62
CA GLU A 69 -9.87 36.70 3.59
C GLU A 69 -10.06 35.27 4.15
N LYS A 70 -11.28 34.89 4.52
CA LYS A 70 -11.59 33.51 4.92
C LYS A 70 -11.31 32.51 3.79
N ALA A 71 -11.62 32.87 2.54
CA ALA A 71 -11.34 32.02 1.38
C ALA A 71 -9.83 31.80 1.16
N LYS A 72 -8.98 32.79 1.51
CA LYS A 72 -7.50 32.64 1.42
C LYS A 72 -6.95 31.61 2.42
N THR A 73 -7.59 31.46 3.57
CA THR A 73 -7.17 30.53 4.64
C THR A 73 -7.99 29.24 4.69
N ALA A 74 -9.08 29.17 3.90
CA ALA A 74 -9.94 28.00 3.87
C ALA A 74 -9.20 26.77 3.37
N THR A 75 -9.28 25.67 4.13
CA THR A 75 -8.79 24.36 3.71
C THR A 75 -9.79 23.72 2.76
N GLY A 76 -9.35 23.41 1.54
CA GLY A 76 -10.14 22.62 0.60
C GLY A 76 -10.26 21.18 1.10
N VAL A 77 -11.48 20.67 1.27
CA VAL A 77 -11.76 19.27 1.60
C VAL A 77 -12.41 18.63 0.40
N THR A 78 -11.86 17.52 -0.06
CA THR A 78 -12.44 16.71 -1.13
C THR A 78 -12.55 15.25 -0.67
N SER A 79 -13.62 14.58 -1.11
CA SER A 79 -13.80 13.15 -0.89
C SER A 79 -14.17 12.48 -2.21
N GLY A 80 -13.72 11.25 -2.39
CA GLY A 80 -14.00 10.50 -3.61
C GLY A 80 -13.34 9.12 -3.58
N ARG A 81 -13.26 8.53 -4.77
CA ARG A 81 -12.70 7.19 -4.95
C ARG A 81 -11.25 6.99 -4.46
N ASP A 82 -10.48 8.07 -4.39
CA ASP A 82 -9.08 8.07 -3.94
C ASP A 82 -8.98 8.50 -2.46
N GLY A 83 -10.07 8.34 -1.68
CA GLY A 83 -10.16 8.66 -0.27
C GLY A 83 -10.52 10.11 0.00
N PHE A 84 -10.02 10.62 1.11
CA PHE A 84 -10.26 11.99 1.59
C PHE A 84 -8.99 12.81 1.41
N SER A 85 -9.13 14.07 0.98
CA SER A 85 -7.99 14.98 0.82
C SER A 85 -8.30 16.32 1.45
N PHE A 86 -7.35 16.80 2.25
CA PHE A 86 -7.32 18.13 2.86
C PHE A 86 -6.18 18.90 2.20
N LYS A 87 -6.47 20.08 1.63
CA LYS A 87 -5.48 20.85 0.89
C LYS A 87 -5.52 22.30 1.33
N SER A 88 -4.36 22.88 1.68
CA SER A 88 -4.23 24.33 1.87
C SER A 88 -4.51 25.08 0.58
N ASN A 89 -4.98 26.31 0.68
CA ASN A 89 -5.38 27.11 -0.48
C ASN A 89 -4.22 27.35 -1.46
N ASP A 90 -3.01 27.54 -0.94
CA ASP A 90 -1.77 27.70 -1.72
C ASP A 90 -1.20 26.37 -2.25
N GLY A 91 -1.81 25.23 -1.89
CA GLY A 91 -1.39 23.89 -2.25
C GLY A 91 -0.06 23.45 -1.64
N ALA A 92 0.48 24.19 -0.67
CA ALA A 92 1.73 23.86 -0.03
C ALA A 92 1.62 22.64 0.90
N TYR A 93 0.45 22.42 1.46
CA TYR A 93 0.15 21.32 2.38
C TYR A 93 -1.02 20.51 1.85
N VAL A 94 -0.81 19.22 1.73
CA VAL A 94 -1.84 18.24 1.34
C VAL A 94 -1.75 17.06 2.30
N LEU A 95 -2.88 16.66 2.86
CA LEU A 95 -3.04 15.39 3.58
C LEU A 95 -4.11 14.57 2.88
N LYS A 96 -3.78 13.31 2.55
CA LYS A 96 -4.72 12.33 2.02
C LYS A 96 -4.87 11.18 2.99
N LEU A 97 -6.11 10.81 3.26
CA LEU A 97 -6.49 9.62 4.00
C LEU A 97 -7.05 8.61 3.02
N ARG A 98 -6.33 7.51 2.85
CA ARG A 98 -6.69 6.40 1.99
C ARG A 98 -6.59 5.10 2.77
N GLY A 99 -7.04 4.04 2.19
CA GLY A 99 -6.88 2.74 2.83
C GLY A 99 -7.47 1.60 2.04
N TYR A 100 -7.24 0.40 2.56
CA TYR A 100 -7.90 -0.79 2.06
C TYR A 100 -7.99 -1.89 3.10
N VAL A 101 -9.03 -2.72 2.94
CA VAL A 101 -9.28 -3.91 3.73
C VAL A 101 -9.42 -5.10 2.79
N GLN A 102 -8.79 -6.21 3.13
CA GLN A 102 -8.88 -7.48 2.42
C GLN A 102 -9.24 -8.59 3.42
N LEU A 103 -10.38 -9.23 3.18
CA LEU A 103 -10.82 -10.43 3.88
C LEU A 103 -10.66 -11.62 2.95
N ASP A 104 -9.87 -12.61 3.34
CA ASP A 104 -9.62 -13.83 2.58
C ASP A 104 -10.32 -15.02 3.23
N GLY A 105 -10.86 -15.90 2.39
CA GLY A 105 -11.14 -17.30 2.73
C GLY A 105 -10.12 -18.18 2.03
N ARG A 106 -9.60 -19.18 2.72
CA ARG A 106 -8.64 -20.16 2.23
C ARG A 106 -9.13 -21.55 2.57
N PHE A 107 -9.26 -22.40 1.57
CA PHE A 107 -9.76 -23.77 1.70
C PHE A 107 -8.79 -24.69 1.01
N TYR A 108 -8.17 -25.58 1.80
CA TYR A 108 -7.10 -26.46 1.35
C TYR A 108 -7.62 -27.86 1.05
N SER A 109 -6.95 -28.53 0.10
CA SER A 109 -7.16 -29.94 -0.20
C SER A 109 -5.87 -30.53 -0.78
N GLY A 110 -5.68 -31.84 -0.64
CA GLY A 110 -4.40 -32.49 -0.87
C GLY A 110 -3.45 -32.33 0.33
N ASP A 111 -2.26 -32.89 0.25
CA ASP A 111 -1.24 -32.93 1.30
C ASP A 111 -1.82 -33.40 2.67
N ASP A 112 -2.29 -34.66 2.69
CA ASP A 112 -2.83 -35.27 3.90
C ASP A 112 -1.72 -35.51 4.97
N GLU A 113 -0.46 -35.54 4.56
CA GLU A 113 0.69 -35.68 5.47
C GLU A 113 0.98 -34.36 6.23
N ARG A 114 0.68 -33.22 5.62
CA ARG A 114 0.88 -31.87 6.18
C ARG A 114 -0.35 -31.01 6.02
N PRO A 115 -1.49 -31.37 6.64
CA PRO A 115 -2.75 -30.71 6.41
C PRO A 115 -2.70 -29.24 6.83
N ALA A 116 -3.09 -28.36 5.93
CA ALA A 116 -3.27 -26.95 6.22
C ALA A 116 -4.68 -26.67 6.77
N THR A 117 -4.83 -25.63 7.56
CA THR A 117 -6.10 -25.29 8.20
C THR A 117 -6.90 -24.33 7.31
N ASP A 118 -8.14 -24.71 7.01
CA ASP A 118 -9.12 -23.83 6.40
C ASP A 118 -9.37 -22.61 7.29
N THR A 119 -9.38 -21.42 6.72
CA THR A 119 -9.45 -20.20 7.52
C THR A 119 -10.07 -19.01 6.79
N PHE A 120 -10.69 -18.13 7.58
CA PHE A 120 -10.94 -16.75 7.19
C PHE A 120 -9.93 -15.85 7.89
N ILE A 121 -9.34 -14.92 7.14
CA ILE A 121 -8.29 -14.02 7.66
C ILE A 121 -8.47 -12.60 7.14
N LEU A 122 -8.37 -11.61 8.02
CA LEU A 122 -8.14 -10.23 7.62
C LEU A 122 -6.69 -10.14 7.12
N ARG A 123 -6.50 -10.32 5.83
CA ARG A 123 -5.16 -10.43 5.21
C ARG A 123 -4.40 -9.12 5.25
N ARG A 124 -5.11 -8.01 5.01
CA ARG A 124 -4.56 -6.65 5.08
C ARG A 124 -5.62 -5.68 5.56
N VAL A 125 -5.25 -4.86 6.54
CA VAL A 125 -6.06 -3.74 7.04
C VAL A 125 -5.12 -2.54 7.11
N ARG A 126 -5.06 -1.74 6.04
CA ARG A 126 -4.04 -0.72 5.84
C ARG A 126 -4.65 0.66 5.68
N PRO A 127 -4.77 1.46 6.74
CA PRO A 127 -4.94 2.90 6.57
C PRO A 127 -3.65 3.50 5.97
N ILE A 128 -3.79 4.50 5.12
CA ILE A 128 -2.69 5.15 4.42
C ILE A 128 -2.81 6.65 4.64
N PHE A 129 -1.81 7.20 5.32
CA PHE A 129 -1.63 8.63 5.49
C PHE A 129 -0.53 9.06 4.52
N GLU A 130 -0.89 9.85 3.51
CA GLU A 130 0.06 10.37 2.55
C GLU A 130 -0.21 11.85 2.28
N GLY A 131 0.79 12.58 1.89
CA GLY A 131 0.61 14.00 1.63
C GLY A 131 1.86 14.70 1.14
N THR A 132 1.74 16.02 1.03
CA THR A 132 2.81 16.91 0.60
C THR A 132 2.97 18.02 1.63
N VAL A 133 4.21 18.40 1.93
CA VAL A 133 4.59 19.52 2.79
C VAL A 133 5.55 20.41 2.01
N PHE A 134 5.35 21.73 2.10
CA PHE A 134 6.17 22.73 1.38
C PHE A 134 6.25 22.49 -0.13
N LYS A 135 5.21 21.92 -0.76
CA LYS A 135 5.10 21.63 -2.21
C LYS A 135 6.06 20.57 -2.75
N ILE A 136 7.17 20.29 -2.11
CA ILE A 136 8.27 19.43 -2.62
C ILE A 136 8.52 18.18 -1.79
N PHE A 137 8.08 18.14 -0.53
CA PHE A 137 8.28 16.96 0.31
C PHE A 137 6.99 16.15 0.37
N ASP A 138 7.00 14.95 -0.17
CA ASP A 138 5.91 14.00 0.01
C ASP A 138 6.25 13.04 1.15
N PHE A 139 5.23 12.61 1.87
CA PHE A 139 5.38 11.57 2.89
C PHE A 139 4.31 10.50 2.74
N ARG A 140 4.63 9.32 3.26
CA ARG A 140 3.67 8.22 3.39
C ARG A 140 3.94 7.45 4.67
N ILE A 141 2.85 7.15 5.39
CA ILE A 141 2.84 6.27 6.56
C ILE A 141 1.71 5.26 6.33
N MET A 142 2.03 3.98 6.38
CA MET A 142 1.08 2.89 6.13
C MET A 142 1.31 1.76 7.13
N PRO A 143 0.63 1.75 8.27
CA PRO A 143 0.54 0.58 9.13
C PRO A 143 -0.31 -0.52 8.50
N ASP A 144 -0.15 -1.75 8.96
CA ASP A 144 -0.98 -2.90 8.64
C ASP A 144 -1.41 -3.58 9.93
N PHE A 145 -2.71 -3.74 10.10
CA PHE A 145 -3.33 -4.40 11.25
C PHE A 145 -3.88 -5.80 10.87
N GLY A 146 -3.56 -6.27 9.67
CA GLY A 146 -3.97 -7.58 9.18
C GLY A 146 -3.08 -8.72 9.69
N GLY A 147 -3.55 -9.96 9.58
CA GLY A 147 -2.77 -11.15 9.93
C GLY A 147 -2.49 -11.35 11.42
N GLY A 148 -3.25 -10.68 12.30
CA GLY A 148 -3.11 -10.82 13.76
C GLY A 148 -1.92 -10.08 14.37
N THR A 149 -1.20 -9.27 13.59
CA THR A 149 -0.05 -8.48 14.04
C THR A 149 -0.17 -7.04 13.57
N THR A 150 0.50 -6.12 14.27
CA THR A 150 0.62 -4.72 13.82
C THR A 150 2.02 -4.48 13.34
N VAL A 151 2.16 -4.09 12.07
CA VAL A 151 3.45 -3.78 11.46
C VAL A 151 3.41 -2.45 10.70
N LEU A 152 4.51 -1.70 10.71
CA LEU A 152 4.68 -0.54 9.87
C LEU A 152 5.18 -0.99 8.50
N GLN A 153 4.33 -0.89 7.47
CA GLN A 153 4.68 -1.33 6.12
C GLN A 153 5.50 -0.27 5.37
N ASP A 154 5.00 0.94 5.27
CA ASP A 154 5.70 2.04 4.62
C ASP A 154 5.78 3.22 5.60
N ALA A 155 6.97 3.84 5.71
CA ALA A 155 7.19 5.10 6.41
C ALA A 155 8.36 5.82 5.74
N TYR A 156 8.08 6.77 4.84
CA TYR A 156 9.12 7.44 4.07
C TYR A 156 8.77 8.88 3.73
N ILE A 157 9.80 9.61 3.38
CA ILE A 157 9.73 10.98 2.87
C ILE A 157 10.41 11.00 1.49
N ASP A 158 9.75 11.65 0.52
CA ASP A 158 10.30 11.96 -0.80
C ASP A 158 10.61 13.45 -0.89
N ALA A 159 11.79 13.81 -1.36
CA ALA A 159 12.12 15.16 -1.80
C ALA A 159 12.09 15.22 -3.33
N ARG A 160 11.19 16.03 -3.90
CA ARG A 160 10.97 16.16 -5.34
C ARG A 160 11.68 17.39 -5.88
N PHE A 161 12.87 17.25 -6.46
CA PHE A 161 13.57 18.36 -7.11
C PHE A 161 13.11 18.56 -8.55
N SER A 162 12.86 17.46 -9.25
CA SER A 162 12.32 17.45 -10.60
C SER A 162 11.65 16.08 -10.90
N PRO A 163 10.91 15.92 -11.98
CA PRO A 163 10.46 14.61 -12.43
C PRO A 163 11.62 13.61 -12.62
N LYS A 164 12.79 14.10 -13.00
CA LYS A 164 13.97 13.28 -13.30
C LYS A 164 14.75 12.87 -12.06
N ILE A 165 14.67 13.64 -10.97
CA ILE A 165 15.47 13.44 -9.75
C ILE A 165 14.59 13.66 -8.53
N LYS A 166 14.39 12.60 -7.78
CA LYS A 166 13.69 12.54 -6.49
C LYS A 166 14.56 11.73 -5.54
N ILE A 167 14.51 12.06 -4.25
CA ILE A 167 15.18 11.31 -3.18
C ILE A 167 14.10 10.75 -2.28
N ARG A 168 14.17 9.48 -1.95
CA ARG A 168 13.35 8.83 -0.93
C ARG A 168 14.22 8.35 0.20
N ALA A 169 13.77 8.57 1.44
CA ALA A 169 14.40 8.04 2.64
C ALA A 169 13.35 7.47 3.59
N GLY A 170 13.64 6.33 4.21
CA GLY A 170 12.76 5.66 5.17
C GLY A 170 12.55 4.18 4.85
N LYS A 171 11.41 3.62 5.29
CA LYS A 171 10.99 2.24 5.04
C LYS A 171 10.07 2.16 3.84
N PHE A 172 10.47 1.44 2.81
CA PHE A 172 9.70 1.25 1.59
C PHE A 172 10.18 -0.01 0.84
N LYS A 173 9.55 -0.33 -0.28
CA LYS A 173 9.98 -1.42 -1.16
C LYS A 173 11.24 -1.01 -1.91
N PRO A 174 12.36 -1.74 -1.79
CA PRO A 174 13.50 -1.59 -2.69
C PRO A 174 13.05 -1.69 -4.16
N PRO A 175 13.76 -1.05 -5.11
CA PRO A 175 13.28 -0.92 -6.48
C PRO A 175 13.46 -2.18 -7.31
N VAL A 176 12.99 -3.33 -6.82
CA VAL A 176 13.13 -4.64 -7.47
C VAL A 176 11.81 -5.37 -7.53
N GLY A 177 11.71 -6.23 -8.55
CA GLY A 177 10.53 -7.04 -8.80
C GLY A 177 9.36 -6.24 -9.39
N LEU A 178 8.71 -6.80 -10.39
CA LEU A 178 7.57 -6.17 -11.04
C LEU A 178 6.30 -6.34 -10.19
N GLU A 179 5.91 -7.58 -9.89
CA GLU A 179 4.76 -7.84 -9.03
C GLU A 179 5.00 -7.38 -7.57
N ARG A 180 6.26 -7.45 -7.10
CA ARG A 180 6.64 -6.93 -5.78
C ARG A 180 6.31 -5.45 -5.63
N LEU A 181 6.56 -4.64 -6.64
CA LEU A 181 6.32 -3.19 -6.64
C LEU A 181 4.83 -2.82 -6.74
N GLN A 182 3.96 -3.71 -7.25
CA GLN A 182 2.51 -3.46 -7.25
C GLN A 182 1.96 -3.29 -5.84
N SER A 183 0.93 -2.44 -5.71
CA SER A 183 0.13 -2.35 -4.49
C SER A 183 -0.53 -3.70 -4.18
N GLY A 184 -0.80 -3.97 -2.91
CA GLY A 184 -1.60 -5.14 -2.54
C GLY A 184 -3.03 -5.11 -3.07
N THR A 185 -3.52 -3.95 -3.51
CA THR A 185 -4.83 -3.77 -4.16
C THR A 185 -4.82 -4.10 -5.65
N ASP A 186 -3.62 -4.12 -6.27
CA ASP A 186 -3.46 -4.17 -7.72
C ASP A 186 -3.02 -5.54 -8.22
N ILE A 187 -2.55 -6.42 -7.32
CA ILE A 187 -2.16 -7.79 -7.68
C ILE A 187 -3.33 -8.57 -8.26
N LEU A 188 -3.03 -9.42 -9.24
CA LEU A 188 -4.03 -10.14 -10.03
C LEU A 188 -4.64 -11.32 -9.26
N PHE A 189 -3.82 -12.06 -8.52
CA PHE A 189 -4.21 -13.18 -7.66
C PHE A 189 -4.22 -12.78 -6.18
N VAL A 190 -4.86 -13.59 -5.33
CA VAL A 190 -4.92 -13.36 -3.87
C VAL A 190 -3.53 -13.25 -3.27
N GLU A 191 -2.60 -14.12 -3.68
CA GLU A 191 -1.20 -14.03 -3.28
C GLU A 191 -0.26 -13.87 -4.48
N ARG A 192 0.95 -13.37 -4.22
CA ARG A 192 1.98 -13.15 -5.24
C ARG A 192 2.63 -14.45 -5.66
N GLY A 193 3.21 -14.47 -6.85
CA GLY A 193 3.99 -15.58 -7.37
C GLY A 193 5.37 -15.70 -6.74
N PHE A 194 6.03 -16.83 -6.99
CA PHE A 194 7.33 -17.20 -6.40
C PHE A 194 8.48 -16.20 -6.61
N PRO A 195 8.62 -15.48 -7.74
CA PRO A 195 9.69 -14.49 -7.85
C PRO A 195 9.73 -13.49 -6.68
N THR A 196 8.57 -13.16 -6.11
CA THR A 196 8.53 -12.26 -4.96
C THR A 196 9.09 -12.89 -3.67
N SER A 197 9.22 -14.21 -3.60
CA SER A 197 9.83 -14.90 -2.46
C SER A 197 11.36 -14.75 -2.44
N LEU A 198 11.99 -14.52 -3.59
CA LEU A 198 13.43 -14.29 -3.72
C LEU A 198 13.83 -12.81 -3.66
N LEU A 199 12.89 -11.89 -3.50
CA LEU A 199 13.12 -10.44 -3.54
C LEU A 199 12.69 -9.79 -2.23
N PRO A 200 13.42 -8.74 -1.75
CA PRO A 200 13.06 -8.04 -0.52
C PRO A 200 11.66 -7.44 -0.62
N ASN A 201 10.94 -7.42 0.50
CA ASN A 201 9.61 -6.83 0.54
C ASN A 201 9.67 -5.35 0.92
N ARG A 202 10.16 -5.04 2.13
CA ARG A 202 10.39 -3.66 2.58
C ARG A 202 11.65 -3.57 3.39
N ASP A 203 12.35 -2.47 3.17
CA ASP A 203 13.61 -2.24 3.85
C ASP A 203 13.77 -0.75 4.18
N LEU A 204 14.62 -0.45 5.14
CA LEU A 204 15.06 0.89 5.47
C LEU A 204 16.21 1.29 4.56
N GLY A 205 16.12 2.46 3.95
CA GLY A 205 17.18 2.91 3.06
C GLY A 205 16.96 4.30 2.48
N VAL A 206 17.85 4.66 1.57
CA VAL A 206 17.81 5.90 0.78
C VAL A 206 17.90 5.53 -0.69
N GLN A 207 17.05 6.15 -1.50
CA GLN A 207 16.94 5.89 -2.93
C GLN A 207 16.88 7.20 -3.71
N LEU A 208 17.65 7.28 -4.79
CA LEU A 208 17.50 8.24 -5.87
C LEU A 208 16.65 7.61 -6.97
N PHE A 209 15.69 8.34 -7.52
CA PHE A 209 14.83 7.81 -8.58
C PHE A 209 14.22 8.91 -9.43
N GLY A 210 13.74 8.55 -10.59
CA GLY A 210 13.06 9.50 -11.47
C GLY A 210 12.65 8.90 -12.80
N ASP A 211 12.10 9.77 -13.64
CA ASP A 211 11.58 9.44 -14.96
C ASP A 211 12.28 10.30 -16.02
N LEU A 212 12.78 9.65 -17.06
CA LEU A 212 13.47 10.27 -18.20
C LEU A 212 12.59 10.13 -19.45
N ALA A 213 12.89 10.91 -20.48
CA ALA A 213 12.21 10.84 -21.79
C ALA A 213 10.67 10.85 -21.68
N GLY A 214 10.13 11.76 -20.83
CA GLY A 214 8.67 11.89 -20.67
C GLY A 214 7.99 10.72 -19.94
N GLY A 215 8.77 9.90 -19.20
CA GLY A 215 8.29 8.71 -18.51
C GLY A 215 8.56 7.39 -19.25
N ASN A 216 9.12 7.45 -20.46
CA ASN A 216 9.46 6.24 -21.21
C ASN A 216 10.57 5.42 -20.53
N VAL A 217 11.39 6.04 -19.68
CA VAL A 217 12.44 5.37 -18.90
C VAL A 217 12.30 5.76 -17.45
N SER A 218 12.05 4.78 -16.58
CA SER A 218 12.09 4.97 -15.13
C SER A 218 13.37 4.34 -14.58
N TRP A 219 14.03 5.04 -13.68
CA TRP A 219 15.26 4.59 -13.06
C TRP A 219 15.23 4.76 -11.55
N ALA A 220 15.93 3.91 -10.84
CA ALA A 220 16.15 4.02 -9.41
C ALA A 220 17.51 3.41 -9.03
N ALA A 221 18.17 4.00 -8.03
CA ALA A 221 19.35 3.45 -7.38
C ALA A 221 19.29 3.79 -5.89
N GLY A 222 19.69 2.87 -5.02
CA GLY A 222 19.57 3.09 -3.58
C GLY A 222 20.47 2.18 -2.74
N VAL A 223 20.55 2.54 -1.46
CA VAL A 223 21.28 1.80 -0.42
C VAL A 223 20.29 1.47 0.68
N PHE A 224 20.29 0.21 1.13
CA PHE A 224 19.35 -0.35 2.09
C PHE A 224 20.09 -1.12 3.17
N ASN A 225 19.44 -1.37 4.31
CA ASN A 225 20.04 -2.18 5.38
C ASN A 225 20.31 -3.63 4.95
N GLY A 226 19.47 -4.19 4.08
CA GLY A 226 19.55 -5.57 3.63
C GLY A 226 18.63 -6.49 4.44
N VAL A 227 17.62 -7.03 3.76
CA VAL A 227 16.67 -7.99 4.33
C VAL A 227 16.73 -9.32 3.59
N VAL A 228 16.40 -10.39 4.28
CA VAL A 228 16.31 -11.73 3.71
C VAL A 228 15.30 -11.77 2.55
N ASP A 229 15.39 -12.79 1.71
CA ASP A 229 14.45 -13.05 0.62
C ASP A 229 13.02 -13.07 1.13
N GLY A 230 12.11 -12.37 0.43
CA GLY A 230 10.70 -12.20 0.84
C GLY A 230 10.47 -11.36 2.10
N GLY A 231 11.52 -11.03 2.85
CA GLY A 231 11.47 -10.40 4.17
C GLY A 231 11.23 -8.89 4.17
N SER A 232 10.90 -8.38 5.36
CA SER A 232 10.84 -6.96 5.68
C SER A 232 11.64 -6.70 6.94
N GLY A 233 12.40 -5.58 6.97
CA GLY A 233 13.21 -5.17 8.12
C GLY A 233 12.74 -3.84 8.71
N ASP A 234 12.81 -3.73 10.04
CA ASP A 234 12.64 -2.49 10.81
C ASP A 234 13.93 -2.08 11.51
N LEU A 235 14.87 -3.01 11.62
CA LEU A 235 16.16 -2.85 12.27
C LEU A 235 17.25 -3.42 11.38
N ASP A 236 18.47 -2.97 11.59
CA ASP A 236 19.66 -3.52 10.99
C ASP A 236 20.28 -4.56 11.93
N GLY A 237 20.61 -5.73 11.41
CA GLY A 237 21.20 -6.83 12.18
C GLY A 237 22.71 -6.98 11.99
N ASN A 238 23.31 -6.26 11.00
CA ASN A 238 24.74 -6.32 10.69
C ASN A 238 25.17 -5.00 10.00
N ASP A 239 26.47 -4.83 9.78
CA ASP A 239 27.02 -3.62 9.13
C ASP A 239 26.93 -3.67 7.59
N GLY A 240 26.61 -4.80 6.99
CA GLY A 240 26.44 -4.96 5.54
C GLY A 240 25.26 -4.13 5.01
N LYS A 241 25.39 -3.67 3.78
CA LYS A 241 24.32 -2.90 3.11
C LYS A 241 24.03 -3.49 1.74
N ASP A 242 22.74 -3.46 1.36
CA ASP A 242 22.26 -3.82 0.03
C ASP A 242 22.29 -2.59 -0.89
N TYR A 243 22.91 -2.71 -2.05
CA TYR A 243 22.92 -1.71 -3.12
C TYR A 243 21.97 -2.17 -4.22
N ALA A 244 20.96 -1.38 -4.51
CA ALA A 244 19.92 -1.73 -5.47
C ALA A 244 19.92 -0.77 -6.67
N ALA A 245 19.69 -1.28 -7.87
CA ALA A 245 19.47 -0.49 -9.08
C ALA A 245 18.36 -1.09 -9.95
N ARG A 246 17.59 -0.25 -10.63
CA ARG A 246 16.54 -0.62 -11.57
C ARG A 246 16.50 0.31 -12.76
N LEU A 247 16.32 -0.26 -13.95
CA LEU A 247 15.94 0.44 -15.18
C LEU A 247 14.71 -0.22 -15.76
N PHE A 248 13.71 0.59 -16.10
CA PHE A 248 12.47 0.11 -16.68
C PHE A 248 12.05 0.99 -17.86
N PHE A 249 11.72 0.36 -18.98
CA PHE A 249 11.45 1.00 -20.26
C PHE A 249 9.99 0.80 -20.64
N GLN A 250 9.32 1.89 -21.03
CA GLN A 250 8.00 1.90 -21.64
C GLN A 250 8.05 2.70 -22.95
N PRO A 251 8.67 2.15 -24.01
CA PRO A 251 9.06 2.93 -25.18
C PRO A 251 7.89 3.57 -25.95
N PHE A 252 6.70 3.01 -25.79
CA PHE A 252 5.49 3.46 -26.48
C PHE A 252 4.47 4.16 -25.55
N LEU A 253 4.90 4.62 -24.36
CA LEU A 253 4.01 5.20 -23.34
C LEU A 253 3.21 6.41 -23.86
N ALA A 254 3.84 7.24 -24.69
CA ALA A 254 3.22 8.42 -25.29
C ALA A 254 2.39 8.12 -26.54
N ASP A 255 2.50 6.90 -27.10
CA ASP A 255 1.82 6.54 -28.32
C ASP A 255 0.35 6.18 -28.06
N ASN A 256 -0.50 6.40 -29.07
CA ASN A 256 -1.89 5.92 -29.05
C ASN A 256 -2.03 4.51 -29.69
N GLY A 257 -0.90 3.88 -30.02
CA GLY A 257 -0.84 2.59 -30.68
C GLY A 257 -1.06 1.38 -29.75
N SER A 258 -1.15 0.22 -30.35
CA SER A 258 -1.41 -1.05 -29.66
C SER A 258 -0.29 -1.49 -28.68
N TRP A 259 0.90 -0.90 -28.77
CA TRP A 259 2.05 -1.22 -27.94
C TRP A 259 2.25 -0.29 -26.75
N LYS A 260 1.34 0.66 -26.53
CA LYS A 260 1.38 1.61 -25.40
C LYS A 260 1.57 0.95 -24.03
N GLY A 261 1.00 -0.24 -23.85
CA GLY A 261 1.08 -1.00 -22.59
C GLY A 261 2.29 -1.94 -22.48
N LEU A 262 3.26 -1.88 -23.42
CA LEU A 262 4.50 -2.64 -23.32
C LEU A 262 5.47 -1.97 -22.34
N GLY A 263 5.95 -2.73 -21.37
CA GLY A 263 7.01 -2.34 -20.48
C GLY A 263 7.96 -3.49 -20.20
N PHE A 264 9.25 -3.23 -20.10
CA PHE A 264 10.26 -4.21 -19.75
C PHE A 264 11.43 -3.54 -19.03
N GLY A 265 12.15 -4.32 -18.24
CA GLY A 265 13.28 -3.78 -17.50
C GLY A 265 14.05 -4.85 -16.76
N VAL A 266 15.02 -4.37 -16.01
CA VAL A 266 15.86 -5.20 -15.14
C VAL A 266 16.14 -4.46 -13.85
N ALA A 267 16.25 -5.21 -12.76
CA ALA A 267 16.72 -4.69 -11.48
C ALA A 267 17.71 -5.68 -10.86
N ALA A 268 18.66 -5.15 -10.09
CA ALA A 268 19.63 -5.94 -9.35
C ALA A 268 19.83 -5.37 -7.96
N ILE A 269 20.18 -6.25 -7.03
CA ILE A 269 20.62 -5.90 -5.65
C ILE A 269 21.84 -6.73 -5.34
N THR A 270 22.86 -6.14 -4.71
CA THR A 270 23.99 -6.86 -4.14
C THR A 270 24.36 -6.29 -2.78
N GLY A 271 24.88 -7.11 -1.88
CA GLY A 271 25.37 -6.71 -0.57
C GLY A 271 25.88 -7.88 0.26
N ASP A 272 26.66 -7.58 1.27
CA ASP A 272 27.19 -8.58 2.20
C ASP A 272 26.19 -8.86 3.33
N GLN A 273 26.01 -10.12 3.66
CA GLN A 273 25.11 -10.57 4.70
C GLN A 273 25.84 -11.47 5.71
N GLN A 274 25.60 -11.22 6.98
CA GLN A 274 26.16 -12.02 8.07
C GLN A 274 25.03 -12.45 9.01
N GLY A 275 24.77 -13.75 9.03
CA GLY A 275 23.84 -14.36 9.94
C GLY A 275 24.49 -14.75 11.27
N THR A 276 23.65 -15.02 12.26
CA THR A 276 24.02 -15.59 13.54
C THR A 276 23.23 -16.87 13.80
N LEU A 277 23.56 -17.64 14.83
CA LEU A 277 22.80 -18.85 15.18
C LEU A 277 21.33 -18.53 15.58
N THR A 278 21.05 -17.32 16.04
CA THR A 278 19.71 -16.88 16.45
C THR A 278 18.97 -16.10 15.36
N SER A 279 19.71 -15.51 14.41
CA SER A 279 19.15 -14.78 13.26
C SER A 279 19.99 -15.14 12.03
N THR A 280 19.59 -16.23 11.38
CA THR A 280 20.42 -16.87 10.34
C THR A 280 20.68 -16.02 9.10
N GLY A 281 19.90 -14.96 8.87
CA GLY A 281 20.01 -14.15 7.65
C GLY A 281 19.47 -14.87 6.39
N LEU A 282 18.80 -16.02 6.56
CA LEU A 282 18.26 -16.86 5.48
C LEU A 282 16.74 -16.95 5.56
N ALA A 283 16.10 -17.11 4.41
CA ALA A 283 14.64 -17.20 4.28
C ALA A 283 14.17 -18.66 4.31
N ALA A 284 12.92 -18.85 4.71
CA ALA A 284 12.14 -20.04 4.38
C ALA A 284 11.17 -19.67 3.23
N TYR A 285 10.97 -20.59 2.29
CA TYR A 285 10.08 -20.34 1.16
C TYR A 285 8.73 -21.02 1.36
N ARG A 286 7.69 -20.33 0.87
CA ARG A 286 6.30 -20.75 1.02
C ARG A 286 5.61 -20.81 -0.31
N THR A 287 4.67 -21.74 -0.44
CA THR A 287 3.71 -21.75 -1.54
C THR A 287 2.88 -20.46 -1.55
N PRO A 288 2.21 -20.09 -2.64
CA PRO A 288 1.19 -19.04 -2.59
C PRO A 288 0.07 -19.35 -1.59
N GLY A 289 -0.21 -20.65 -1.31
CA GLY A 289 -1.05 -21.10 -0.20
C GLY A 289 -0.51 -20.78 1.20
N GLN A 290 0.69 -20.20 1.28
CA GLN A 290 1.37 -19.81 2.53
C GLN A 290 1.85 -21.00 3.38
N GLN A 291 1.95 -22.19 2.80
CA GLN A 291 2.56 -23.36 3.44
C GLN A 291 4.07 -23.38 3.18
N THR A 292 4.87 -23.62 4.21
CA THR A 292 6.32 -23.71 4.05
C THR A 292 6.69 -25.01 3.35
N PHE A 293 7.43 -24.93 2.25
CA PHE A 293 7.93 -26.11 1.51
C PHE A 293 9.44 -26.25 1.60
N PHE A 294 10.15 -25.18 1.94
CA PHE A 294 11.60 -25.18 2.09
C PHE A 294 12.04 -24.35 3.29
N SER A 295 13.04 -24.88 4.02
CA SER A 295 13.81 -24.15 5.03
C SER A 295 15.21 -24.73 5.16
N TYR A 296 16.19 -23.86 5.42
CA TYR A 296 17.54 -24.27 5.76
C TYR A 296 17.57 -24.97 7.12
N ARG A 297 18.58 -25.82 7.34
CA ARG A 297 18.79 -26.47 8.63
C ARG A 297 19.09 -25.45 9.73
N SER A 298 18.44 -25.63 10.88
CA SER A 298 18.65 -24.76 12.04
C SER A 298 18.31 -25.55 13.33
N ASP A 299 19.31 -25.90 14.12
CA ASP A 299 19.16 -26.54 15.41
C ASP A 299 19.72 -25.73 16.58
N GLY A 300 20.17 -24.50 16.31
CA GLY A 300 20.76 -23.59 17.28
C GLY A 300 22.24 -23.85 17.58
N THR A 301 22.86 -24.89 16.99
CA THR A 301 24.28 -25.16 17.11
C THR A 301 25.07 -24.69 15.90
N ALA A 302 26.35 -24.37 16.06
CA ALA A 302 27.20 -23.97 14.94
C ALA A 302 27.38 -25.07 13.89
N ALA A 303 27.32 -26.34 14.28
CA ALA A 303 27.46 -27.49 13.38
C ALA A 303 26.15 -27.83 12.63
N GLY A 304 25.00 -27.48 13.22
CA GLY A 304 23.67 -27.85 12.69
C GLY A 304 22.91 -26.72 12.04
N THR A 305 23.30 -25.47 12.30
CA THR A 305 22.59 -24.28 11.76
C THR A 305 23.34 -23.71 10.55
N VAL A 306 22.59 -23.47 9.47
CA VAL A 306 23.05 -22.72 8.28
C VAL A 306 22.84 -21.24 8.52
N ILE A 307 23.84 -20.44 8.22
CA ILE A 307 23.78 -18.97 8.31
C ILE A 307 24.21 -18.34 7.00
N ALA A 308 23.72 -17.14 6.72
CA ALA A 308 24.27 -16.27 5.68
C ALA A 308 25.68 -15.85 6.07
N ASP A 309 26.65 -15.92 5.18
CA ASP A 309 28.05 -15.62 5.49
C ASP A 309 28.80 -15.15 4.24
N GLY A 310 28.48 -13.93 3.76
CA GLY A 310 29.12 -13.33 2.61
C GLY A 310 28.12 -12.66 1.64
N GLU A 311 28.48 -12.64 0.36
CA GLU A 311 27.74 -11.90 -0.66
C GLU A 311 26.34 -12.52 -0.88
N ARG A 312 25.36 -11.61 -1.08
CA ARG A 312 24.05 -11.91 -1.62
C ARG A 312 23.80 -11.04 -2.86
N PHE A 313 23.50 -11.70 -3.97
CA PHE A 313 23.18 -11.04 -5.23
C PHE A 313 21.81 -11.47 -5.73
N ARG A 314 20.99 -10.51 -6.17
CA ARG A 314 19.67 -10.76 -6.77
C ARG A 314 19.56 -10.03 -8.09
N LEU A 315 18.99 -10.71 -9.09
CA LEU A 315 18.74 -10.16 -10.43
C LEU A 315 17.32 -10.47 -10.87
N THR A 316 16.63 -9.49 -11.47
CA THR A 316 15.25 -9.72 -11.93
C THR A 316 14.98 -8.99 -13.26
N PRO A 317 15.10 -9.70 -14.40
CA PRO A 317 14.49 -9.30 -15.66
C PRO A 317 12.97 -9.41 -15.56
N GLN A 318 12.25 -8.44 -16.13
CA GLN A 318 10.83 -8.27 -15.94
C GLN A 318 10.17 -7.61 -17.14
N ALA A 319 8.93 -8.01 -17.48
CA ALA A 319 8.19 -7.42 -18.58
C ALA A 319 6.67 -7.50 -18.35
N HIS A 320 5.94 -6.59 -18.96
CA HIS A 320 4.48 -6.65 -19.07
C HIS A 320 3.99 -6.13 -20.42
N LEU A 321 2.82 -6.61 -20.83
CA LEU A 321 2.10 -6.09 -21.98
C LEU A 321 0.61 -6.00 -21.65
N TYR A 322 0.03 -4.82 -21.79
CA TYR A 322 -1.42 -4.58 -21.67
C TYR A 322 -1.94 -4.04 -23.00
N ARG A 323 -2.83 -4.81 -23.64
CA ARG A 323 -3.36 -4.46 -24.97
C ARG A 323 -4.84 -4.79 -25.09
N GLY A 324 -5.68 -3.77 -25.16
CA GLY A 324 -7.13 -3.97 -25.14
C GLY A 324 -7.55 -4.76 -23.89
N PRO A 325 -8.28 -5.87 -24.03
CA PRO A 325 -8.69 -6.68 -22.90
C PRO A 325 -7.59 -7.62 -22.36
N PHE A 326 -6.47 -7.78 -23.07
CA PHE A 326 -5.41 -8.72 -22.73
C PHE A 326 -4.36 -8.08 -21.82
N GLY A 327 -3.96 -8.82 -20.78
CA GLY A 327 -2.84 -8.51 -19.89
C GLY A 327 -1.84 -9.68 -19.84
N LEU A 328 -0.55 -9.36 -19.86
CA LEU A 328 0.55 -10.30 -19.66
C LEU A 328 1.56 -9.67 -18.71
N LEU A 329 2.02 -10.44 -17.73
CA LEU A 329 3.12 -10.07 -16.83
C LEU A 329 4.03 -11.27 -16.70
N THR A 330 5.33 -11.05 -16.85
CA THR A 330 6.36 -12.07 -16.65
C THR A 330 7.54 -11.50 -15.87
N GLU A 331 8.12 -12.34 -15.04
CA GLU A 331 9.23 -11.98 -14.16
C GLU A 331 10.05 -13.23 -13.88
N TYR A 332 11.37 -13.08 -13.95
CA TYR A 332 12.33 -14.10 -13.53
C TYR A 332 13.19 -13.50 -12.40
N ALA A 333 13.42 -14.22 -11.34
CA ALA A 333 14.25 -13.82 -10.24
C ALA A 333 15.36 -14.84 -9.99
N ILE A 334 16.56 -14.35 -9.77
CA ILE A 334 17.72 -15.12 -9.34
C ILE A 334 18.11 -14.55 -7.97
N SER A 335 18.41 -15.41 -7.00
CA SER A 335 18.98 -15.05 -5.69
C SER A 335 20.16 -15.98 -5.39
N ARG A 336 21.37 -15.40 -5.41
CA ARG A 336 22.61 -16.05 -4.98
C ARG A 336 22.92 -15.62 -3.57
N GLN A 337 23.29 -16.56 -2.74
CA GLN A 337 23.64 -16.30 -1.34
C GLN A 337 24.80 -17.20 -0.90
N GLU A 338 25.87 -16.57 -0.43
CA GLU A 338 26.91 -17.28 0.29
C GLU A 338 26.40 -17.71 1.67
N VAL A 339 26.54 -19.00 1.95
CA VAL A 339 26.06 -19.62 3.20
C VAL A 339 27.16 -20.42 3.86
N ARG A 340 27.05 -20.62 5.18
CA ARG A 340 27.97 -21.46 5.94
C ARG A 340 27.22 -22.33 6.94
N ARG A 341 27.66 -23.58 7.04
CA ARG A 341 27.26 -24.52 8.10
C ARG A 341 28.52 -25.14 8.72
N GLY A 342 28.78 -24.84 9.99
CA GLY A 342 30.03 -25.24 10.63
C GLY A 342 31.24 -24.64 9.93
N THR A 343 32.08 -25.51 9.33
CA THR A 343 33.26 -25.08 8.54
C THR A 343 33.06 -25.16 7.03
N VAL A 344 31.89 -25.59 6.57
CA VAL A 344 31.58 -25.72 5.14
C VAL A 344 30.84 -24.50 4.69
N ALA A 345 31.36 -23.84 3.64
CA ALA A 345 30.73 -22.70 2.97
C ALA A 345 30.38 -23.08 1.52
N ALA A 346 29.35 -22.48 0.98
CA ALA A 346 28.93 -22.58 -0.42
C ALA A 346 28.23 -21.30 -0.87
N GLU A 347 28.22 -21.04 -2.18
CA GLU A 347 27.32 -20.10 -2.82
C GLU A 347 26.14 -20.92 -3.38
N LEU A 348 24.91 -20.51 -3.05
CA LEU A 348 23.68 -21.19 -3.48
C LEU A 348 22.86 -20.26 -4.36
N GLU A 349 22.46 -20.70 -5.55
CA GLU A 349 21.64 -19.95 -6.50
C GLU A 349 20.22 -20.50 -6.56
N ASN A 350 19.26 -19.76 -6.02
CA ASN A 350 17.84 -20.08 -6.14
C ASN A 350 17.21 -19.26 -7.26
N THR A 351 16.30 -19.85 -8.04
CA THR A 351 15.65 -19.19 -9.15
C THR A 351 14.14 -19.26 -9.03
N ALA A 352 13.45 -18.27 -9.60
CA ALA A 352 11.99 -18.31 -9.70
C ALA A 352 11.50 -17.62 -10.96
N LEU A 353 10.51 -18.22 -11.60
CA LEU A 353 9.83 -17.72 -12.80
C LEU A 353 8.34 -17.55 -12.52
N GLN A 354 7.74 -16.50 -13.06
CA GLN A 354 6.29 -16.44 -13.26
C GLN A 354 5.91 -15.91 -14.65
N VAL A 355 4.82 -16.46 -15.18
CA VAL A 355 4.12 -15.94 -16.35
C VAL A 355 2.64 -15.88 -16.00
N THR A 356 2.07 -14.68 -16.12
CA THR A 356 0.67 -14.41 -15.78
C THR A 356 -0.02 -13.79 -16.98
N ALA A 357 -1.13 -14.36 -17.41
CA ALA A 357 -1.96 -13.84 -18.48
C ALA A 357 -3.38 -13.58 -17.98
N SER A 358 -4.02 -12.54 -18.50
CA SER A 358 -5.42 -12.23 -18.17
C SER A 358 -6.22 -11.70 -19.35
N TRP A 359 -7.54 -11.82 -19.22
CA TRP A 359 -8.49 -11.28 -20.18
C TRP A 359 -9.65 -10.60 -19.44
N VAL A 360 -9.92 -9.35 -19.80
CA VAL A 360 -10.91 -8.51 -19.10
C VAL A 360 -12.16 -8.31 -19.97
N PHE A 361 -13.32 -8.52 -19.39
CA PHE A 361 -14.63 -8.22 -19.94
C PHE A 361 -15.20 -6.98 -19.26
N GLY A 362 -15.67 -5.99 -20.01
CA GLY A 362 -16.26 -4.76 -19.47
C GLY A 362 -15.25 -3.73 -18.92
N GLY A 363 -13.97 -3.91 -19.19
CA GLY A 363 -12.89 -3.02 -18.78
C GLY A 363 -11.63 -3.23 -19.63
N GLU A 364 -10.52 -2.67 -19.16
CA GLU A 364 -9.19 -2.90 -19.73
C GLU A 364 -8.19 -3.08 -18.59
N PRO A 365 -7.29 -4.08 -18.67
CA PRO A 365 -6.25 -4.29 -17.67
C PRO A 365 -5.16 -3.23 -17.81
N THR A 366 -4.53 -2.92 -16.69
CA THR A 366 -3.30 -2.13 -16.63
C THR A 366 -2.36 -2.73 -15.59
N TYR A 367 -1.11 -2.31 -15.58
CA TYR A 367 -0.17 -2.73 -14.53
C TYR A 367 -0.69 -2.45 -13.10
N ARG A 368 -1.55 -1.45 -12.91
CA ARG A 368 -2.05 -1.08 -11.59
C ARG A 368 -3.36 -1.74 -11.21
N ALA A 369 -4.34 -1.78 -12.09
CA ALA A 369 -5.63 -2.41 -11.85
C ALA A 369 -6.53 -2.33 -13.10
N VAL A 370 -7.66 -3.03 -13.05
CA VAL A 370 -8.76 -2.90 -14.01
C VAL A 370 -9.70 -1.77 -13.58
N SER A 371 -10.09 -0.96 -14.55
CA SER A 371 -11.18 0.03 -14.38
C SER A 371 -12.38 -0.41 -15.18
N PRO A 372 -13.51 -0.74 -14.53
CA PRO A 372 -14.74 -1.02 -15.26
C PRO A 372 -15.15 0.17 -16.11
N LYS A 373 -15.56 -0.10 -17.36
CA LYS A 373 -16.16 0.94 -18.25
C LYS A 373 -17.48 1.47 -17.68
N LYS A 374 -18.24 0.58 -17.03
CA LYS A 374 -19.45 0.91 -16.26
C LYS A 374 -19.34 0.20 -14.90
N PRO A 375 -19.49 0.91 -13.78
CA PRO A 375 -19.52 0.27 -12.46
C PRO A 375 -20.74 -0.65 -12.34
N PHE A 376 -20.71 -1.55 -11.35
CA PHE A 376 -21.87 -2.34 -10.95
C PHE A 376 -22.98 -1.41 -10.48
N ASP A 377 -24.13 -1.54 -11.12
CA ASP A 377 -25.37 -0.85 -10.77
C ASP A 377 -26.54 -1.76 -11.09
N ARG A 378 -27.27 -2.15 -10.05
CA ARG A 378 -28.39 -3.08 -10.17
C ARG A 378 -29.57 -2.46 -10.94
N GLU A 379 -29.82 -1.15 -10.75
CA GLU A 379 -30.93 -0.47 -11.40
C GLU A 379 -30.65 -0.24 -12.89
N ALA A 380 -29.41 0.12 -13.22
CA ALA A 380 -28.96 0.28 -14.60
C ALA A 380 -28.63 -1.03 -15.31
N GLY A 381 -28.68 -2.18 -14.59
CA GLY A 381 -28.38 -3.50 -15.15
C GLY A 381 -26.90 -3.68 -15.56
N THR A 382 -25.98 -2.93 -14.95
CA THR A 382 -24.55 -3.03 -15.24
C THR A 382 -23.81 -3.86 -14.19
N TRP A 383 -22.82 -4.65 -14.64
CA TRP A 383 -22.17 -5.67 -13.79
C TRP A 383 -20.72 -5.35 -13.41
N GLY A 384 -20.22 -4.13 -13.74
CA GLY A 384 -18.80 -3.83 -13.56
C GLY A 384 -17.94 -4.49 -14.64
N ALA A 385 -16.78 -5.03 -14.24
CA ALA A 385 -15.89 -5.78 -15.12
C ALA A 385 -15.52 -7.13 -14.49
N PHE A 386 -15.28 -8.11 -15.36
CA PHE A 386 -14.77 -9.43 -14.99
C PHE A 386 -13.39 -9.64 -15.62
N GLU A 387 -12.51 -10.30 -14.91
CA GLU A 387 -11.19 -10.68 -15.41
C GLU A 387 -10.95 -12.16 -15.13
N VAL A 388 -10.64 -12.92 -16.17
CA VAL A 388 -10.18 -14.29 -16.04
C VAL A 388 -8.66 -14.28 -16.19
N ALA A 389 -7.97 -15.00 -15.32
CA ALA A 389 -6.52 -15.02 -15.27
C ALA A 389 -5.99 -16.43 -15.11
N ALA A 390 -4.80 -16.67 -15.68
CA ALA A 390 -4.01 -17.86 -15.46
C ALA A 390 -2.57 -17.48 -15.13
N ARG A 391 -1.96 -18.20 -14.19
CA ARG A 391 -0.56 -18.03 -13.81
C ARG A 391 0.13 -19.38 -13.75
N TYR A 392 1.31 -19.43 -14.33
CA TYR A 392 2.33 -20.44 -14.08
C TYR A 392 3.45 -19.80 -13.28
N ASN A 393 3.92 -20.46 -12.23
CA ASN A 393 5.09 -20.03 -11.50
C ASN A 393 5.83 -21.22 -10.89
N ARG A 394 7.17 -21.13 -10.85
CA ARG A 394 8.08 -22.16 -10.33
C ARG A 394 9.20 -21.49 -9.54
N LEU A 395 9.60 -22.12 -8.43
CA LEU A 395 10.78 -21.79 -7.66
C LEU A 395 11.63 -23.05 -7.55
N GLU A 396 12.91 -22.91 -7.89
CA GLU A 396 13.93 -23.97 -7.82
C GLU A 396 15.02 -23.55 -6.83
N LEU A 397 15.43 -24.49 -6.00
CA LEU A 397 16.54 -24.37 -5.06
C LEU A 397 17.78 -24.94 -5.74
N ASP A 398 18.93 -24.43 -5.37
CA ASP A 398 20.23 -24.95 -5.81
C ASP A 398 20.41 -26.39 -5.36
N ASP A 399 20.86 -27.28 -6.27
CA ASP A 399 21.08 -28.69 -5.97
C ASP A 399 22.13 -28.91 -4.86
N ASP A 400 23.15 -28.03 -4.78
CA ASP A 400 24.17 -28.05 -3.75
C ASP A 400 23.63 -27.73 -2.33
N THR A 401 22.36 -27.28 -2.24
CA THR A 401 21.66 -27.12 -0.97
C THR A 401 21.49 -28.46 -0.25
N PHE A 402 21.39 -29.58 -0.99
CA PHE A 402 21.04 -30.89 -0.44
C PHE A 402 22.21 -31.88 -0.46
N PRO A 403 22.31 -32.74 0.56
CA PRO A 403 21.55 -32.76 1.81
C PRO A 403 22.16 -31.88 2.91
N LEU A 404 23.21 -31.12 2.61
CA LEU A 404 24.05 -30.49 3.64
C LEU A 404 23.34 -29.29 4.29
N PHE A 405 22.81 -28.36 3.50
CA PHE A 405 22.24 -27.11 4.00
C PHE A 405 20.72 -27.21 4.22
N ALA A 406 20.02 -28.14 3.59
CA ALA A 406 18.62 -28.46 3.85
C ALA A 406 18.40 -29.96 4.05
N ASN A 407 17.29 -30.34 4.68
CA ASN A 407 16.94 -31.73 4.89
C ASN A 407 16.02 -32.21 3.74
N PRO A 408 16.47 -33.10 2.84
CA PRO A 408 15.67 -33.54 1.71
C PRO A 408 14.37 -34.26 2.10
N ALA A 409 14.30 -34.85 3.32
CA ALA A 409 13.06 -35.46 3.83
C ALA A 409 11.98 -34.46 4.26
N SER A 410 12.25 -33.15 4.22
CA SER A 410 11.30 -32.13 4.69
C SER A 410 11.33 -30.82 3.90
N ALA A 411 12.36 -30.60 3.10
CA ALA A 411 12.54 -29.43 2.25
C ALA A 411 12.51 -29.88 0.77
N ALA A 412 11.59 -29.35 -0.02
CA ALA A 412 11.48 -29.63 -1.43
C ALA A 412 12.59 -28.89 -2.21
N GLU A 413 13.06 -29.51 -3.28
CA GLU A 413 14.07 -28.97 -4.21
C GLU A 413 13.45 -27.97 -5.16
N ALA A 414 12.17 -28.17 -5.54
CA ALA A 414 11.39 -27.23 -6.34
C ALA A 414 9.93 -27.24 -5.93
N ALA A 415 9.25 -26.12 -6.22
CA ALA A 415 7.80 -26.01 -6.16
C ALA A 415 7.29 -25.35 -7.45
N GLU A 416 6.31 -25.98 -8.09
CA GLU A 416 5.65 -25.49 -9.28
C GLU A 416 4.16 -25.27 -9.01
N ALA A 417 3.63 -24.10 -9.38
CA ALA A 417 2.23 -23.79 -9.14
C ALA A 417 1.52 -23.26 -10.38
N TRP A 418 0.30 -23.80 -10.60
CA TRP A 418 -0.66 -23.33 -11.57
C TRP A 418 -1.84 -22.68 -10.86
N SER A 419 -2.18 -21.46 -11.25
CA SER A 419 -3.30 -20.72 -10.67
C SER A 419 -4.28 -20.32 -11.77
N LEU A 420 -5.58 -20.45 -11.48
CA LEU A 420 -6.68 -19.92 -12.27
C LEU A 420 -7.46 -18.94 -11.40
N GLY A 421 -7.73 -17.75 -11.92
CA GLY A 421 -8.40 -16.67 -11.17
C GLY A 421 -9.59 -16.11 -11.92
N LEU A 422 -10.64 -15.78 -11.16
CA LEU A 422 -11.78 -14.99 -11.59
C LEU A 422 -11.90 -13.77 -10.68
N ASN A 423 -11.79 -12.60 -11.26
CA ASN A 423 -11.92 -11.34 -10.55
C ASN A 423 -13.18 -10.60 -11.00
N TRP A 424 -13.98 -10.16 -10.06
CA TRP A 424 -15.13 -9.30 -10.31
C TRP A 424 -14.88 -7.91 -9.74
N TYR A 425 -14.69 -6.94 -10.63
CA TYR A 425 -14.55 -5.52 -10.30
C TYR A 425 -15.93 -4.86 -10.31
N LEU A 426 -16.57 -4.71 -9.16
CA LEU A 426 -17.85 -4.00 -9.05
C LEU A 426 -17.65 -2.54 -9.46
N ASN A 427 -16.57 -1.94 -9.01
CA ASN A 427 -16.08 -0.63 -9.38
C ASN A 427 -14.56 -0.58 -9.14
N ARG A 428 -13.94 0.59 -9.18
CA ARG A 428 -12.48 0.71 -8.94
C ARG A 428 -12.05 0.44 -7.50
N ASN A 429 -13.00 0.49 -6.56
CA ASN A 429 -12.75 0.42 -5.13
C ASN A 429 -13.12 -0.92 -4.51
N VAL A 430 -14.05 -1.66 -5.13
CA VAL A 430 -14.58 -2.93 -4.62
C VAL A 430 -14.32 -4.04 -5.62
N ARG A 431 -13.64 -5.09 -5.17
CA ARG A 431 -13.26 -6.27 -5.96
C ARG A 431 -13.50 -7.55 -5.18
N ILE A 432 -13.96 -8.57 -5.87
CA ILE A 432 -14.09 -9.93 -5.36
C ILE A 432 -13.17 -10.82 -6.21
N TYR A 433 -12.43 -11.70 -5.52
CA TYR A 433 -11.53 -12.68 -6.15
C TYR A 433 -12.02 -14.08 -5.84
N LEU A 434 -11.83 -14.96 -6.78
CA LEU A 434 -11.95 -16.40 -6.61
C LEU A 434 -10.81 -17.04 -7.38
N ASP A 435 -9.83 -17.62 -6.67
CA ASP A 435 -8.65 -18.21 -7.27
C ASP A 435 -8.55 -19.69 -6.85
N TYR A 436 -8.23 -20.56 -7.78
CA TYR A 436 -7.81 -21.93 -7.50
C TYR A 436 -6.34 -22.07 -7.85
N GLU A 437 -5.58 -22.68 -6.96
CA GLU A 437 -4.16 -22.94 -7.17
C GLU A 437 -3.82 -24.38 -6.79
N ARG A 438 -2.99 -25.02 -7.62
CA ARG A 438 -2.36 -26.31 -7.35
C ARG A 438 -0.86 -26.16 -7.41
N THR A 439 -0.18 -26.59 -6.34
CA THR A 439 1.27 -26.61 -6.21
C THR A 439 1.74 -28.06 -6.13
N THR A 440 2.69 -28.41 -6.99
CA THR A 440 3.43 -29.69 -7.00
C THR A 440 4.84 -29.45 -6.52
N PHE A 441 5.50 -30.49 -6.03
CA PHE A 441 6.83 -30.41 -5.44
C PHE A 441 7.77 -31.44 -6.05
N GLU A 442 9.07 -31.13 -6.07
CA GLU A 442 10.15 -32.06 -6.31
C GLU A 442 10.87 -32.27 -4.97
N GLY A 443 10.97 -33.52 -4.50
CA GLY A 443 11.52 -33.82 -3.16
C GLY A 443 10.60 -33.37 -2.01
N GLY A 444 11.17 -33.22 -0.85
CA GLY A 444 10.48 -32.71 0.36
C GLY A 444 9.72 -33.73 1.17
N ALA A 445 9.80 -35.02 0.83
CA ALA A 445 9.33 -36.14 1.65
C ALA A 445 10.46 -37.12 1.96
N ALA A 446 10.25 -38.01 2.92
CA ALA A 446 11.23 -39.02 3.30
C ALA A 446 11.50 -40.00 2.14
N THR A 447 10.52 -40.21 1.29
CA THR A 447 10.57 -41.08 0.10
C THR A 447 9.92 -40.36 -1.08
N GLY A 448 10.73 -39.67 -1.91
CA GLY A 448 10.25 -38.99 -3.10
C GLY A 448 9.66 -37.60 -2.84
N ASP A 449 8.61 -37.28 -3.58
CA ASP A 449 8.04 -35.94 -3.59
C ASP A 449 7.00 -35.76 -2.49
N ARG A 450 6.92 -34.54 -1.94
CA ARG A 450 5.83 -34.12 -1.07
C ARG A 450 4.51 -34.16 -1.85
N GLU A 451 3.41 -34.52 -1.15
CA GLU A 451 2.08 -34.47 -1.74
C GLU A 451 1.71 -33.07 -2.25
N ASP A 452 0.93 -33.03 -3.34
CA ASP A 452 0.49 -31.79 -3.94
C ASP A 452 -0.42 -30.99 -3.00
N GLU A 453 -0.27 -29.68 -2.99
CA GLU A 453 -1.14 -28.75 -2.30
C GLU A 453 -2.15 -28.15 -3.29
N SER A 454 -3.41 -28.15 -2.93
CA SER A 454 -4.45 -27.42 -3.66
C SER A 454 -5.14 -26.44 -2.72
N VAL A 455 -5.39 -25.23 -3.18
CA VAL A 455 -6.07 -24.20 -2.37
C VAL A 455 -7.06 -23.42 -3.22
N LEU A 456 -8.28 -23.30 -2.68
CA LEU A 456 -9.30 -22.38 -3.19
C LEU A 456 -9.26 -21.11 -2.32
N PHE A 457 -8.93 -20.00 -2.96
CA PHE A 457 -8.98 -18.70 -2.34
C PHE A 457 -10.25 -17.95 -2.70
N SER A 458 -10.78 -17.22 -1.76
CA SER A 458 -11.71 -16.13 -2.00
C SER A 458 -11.22 -14.87 -1.31
N ARG A 459 -11.39 -13.70 -1.94
CA ARG A 459 -11.09 -12.41 -1.31
C ARG A 459 -12.18 -11.42 -1.58
N PHE A 460 -12.62 -10.72 -0.53
CA PHE A 460 -13.35 -9.47 -0.65
C PHE A 460 -12.41 -8.30 -0.33
N GLN A 461 -12.33 -7.35 -1.26
CA GLN A 461 -11.48 -6.17 -1.13
C GLN A 461 -12.30 -4.90 -1.26
N ILE A 462 -12.07 -3.97 -0.34
CA ILE A 462 -12.51 -2.58 -0.46
C ILE A 462 -11.31 -1.65 -0.32
N SER A 463 -11.22 -0.62 -1.16
CA SER A 463 -10.20 0.43 -1.07
C SER A 463 -10.87 1.80 -1.22
N PHE A 464 -10.28 2.83 -0.65
CA PHE A 464 -10.77 4.20 -0.68
C PHE A 464 -9.64 5.22 -0.60
#